data_2eb7479105f3674a2548e79f6d283abb
#
_entry.id   2eb7479105f3674a2548e79f6d283abb
#
_cell.length_a   1.000
_cell.length_b   1.000
_cell.length_c   1.000
_cell.angle_alpha   90.00
_cell.angle_beta   90.00
_cell.angle_gamma   90.00
#
_symmetry.space_group_name_H-M   'P 1'
#
loop_
_entity.id
_entity.type
_entity.pdbx_description
1 polymer ?
#
loop_
_entity_poly.entity_id
_entity_poly.type
_entity_poly.pdbx_seq_one_letter_code
_entity_poly.pdbx_strand_id
1 'polypeptide(L)'
;MKTIEPVQVWYNGQEVEATILNAIVMNDNLLNSATFQYQLLQEVVNPISGGYASTMPVATNYLTMTGEAYDNWGDNDYAYAWLAEQLNLVITGNYVPPTPVPPTPTPEAEA
;
A
#
# COMPACT_ATOMS: atom_id res chain seq x y z
N MET A 1 4.98 -0.01 0.87
CA MET A 1 3.74 0.02 0.07
C MET A 1 4.07 0.09 -1.41
N LYS A 2 3.22 -0.50 -2.21
CA LYS A 2 3.38 -0.50 -3.67
C LYS A 2 2.19 0.19 -4.31
N THR A 3 2.45 0.92 -5.39
CA THR A 3 1.36 1.44 -6.21
C THR A 3 0.89 0.33 -7.15
N ILE A 4 -0.42 0.33 -7.42
CA ILE A 4 -1.04 -0.66 -8.29
C ILE A 4 -1.93 0.05 -9.31
N GLU A 5 -2.25 -0.66 -10.39
CA GLU A 5 -3.27 -0.14 -11.30
C GLU A 5 -4.58 -0.02 -10.54
N PRO A 6 -5.36 1.02 -10.78
CA PRO A 6 -6.58 1.25 -10.01
C PRO A 6 -7.55 0.08 -10.08
N VAL A 7 -8.09 -0.28 -8.92
CA VAL A 7 -9.13 -1.32 -8.83
C VAL A 7 -10.31 -0.77 -8.08
N GLN A 8 -11.50 -1.21 -8.45
CA GLN A 8 -12.73 -0.77 -7.81
C GLN A 8 -12.96 -1.62 -6.58
N VAL A 9 -13.24 -0.97 -5.46
CA VAL A 9 -13.49 -1.62 -4.18
C VAL A 9 -14.80 -1.07 -3.61
N TRP A 10 -15.64 -1.97 -3.10
CA TRP A 10 -16.87 -1.55 -2.43
C TRP A 10 -16.52 -1.14 -0.99
N TYR A 11 -16.76 0.11 -0.66
CA TYR A 11 -16.45 0.64 0.66
C TYR A 11 -17.53 1.62 1.10
N ASN A 12 -18.06 1.37 2.30
CA ASN A 12 -19.02 2.27 2.93
C ASN A 12 -20.25 2.56 2.06
N GLY A 13 -20.73 1.56 1.35
CA GLY A 13 -21.92 1.68 0.53
C GLY A 13 -21.69 2.30 -0.83
N GLN A 14 -20.45 2.46 -1.25
CA GLN A 14 -20.14 3.01 -2.57
C GLN A 14 -18.86 2.39 -3.12
N GLU A 15 -18.70 2.51 -4.42
CA GLU A 15 -17.52 2.02 -5.11
C GLU A 15 -16.45 3.09 -5.06
N VAL A 16 -15.25 2.71 -4.61
CA VAL A 16 -14.10 3.61 -4.56
C VAL A 16 -12.93 2.96 -5.28
N GLU A 17 -11.96 3.78 -5.66
CA GLU A 17 -10.82 3.31 -6.42
C GLU A 17 -9.62 3.18 -5.49
N ALA A 18 -9.01 1.99 -5.46
CA ALA A 18 -7.79 1.75 -4.69
C ALA A 18 -6.61 1.74 -5.63
N THR A 19 -5.54 2.41 -5.23
CA THR A 19 -4.34 2.56 -6.06
C THR A 19 -3.06 2.14 -5.33
N ILE A 20 -3.17 1.69 -4.09
CA ILE A 20 -2.01 1.34 -3.26
C ILE A 20 -2.27 0.01 -2.58
N LEU A 21 -1.25 -0.84 -2.54
CA LEU A 21 -1.25 -2.10 -1.81
C LEU A 21 -0.24 -2.01 -0.67
N ASN A 22 -0.70 -2.25 0.54
CA ASN A 22 0.16 -2.36 1.72
C ASN A 22 0.06 -3.77 2.29
N ALA A 23 1.15 -4.28 2.83
CA ALA A 23 1.17 -5.60 3.42
C ALA A 23 2.10 -5.63 4.62
N ILE A 24 1.69 -6.37 5.64
CA ILE A 24 2.52 -6.62 6.81
C ILE A 24 2.43 -8.10 7.18
N VAL A 25 3.49 -8.62 7.75
CA VAL A 25 3.50 -9.99 8.25
C VAL A 25 2.84 -9.99 9.61
N MET A 26 1.76 -10.74 9.75
CA MET A 26 1.05 -10.85 11.02
C MET A 26 1.51 -12.05 11.81
N ASN A 27 1.90 -13.13 11.11
CA ASN A 27 2.28 -14.37 11.76
C ASN A 27 3.17 -15.16 10.80
N ASP A 28 4.36 -15.51 11.24
CA ASP A 28 5.31 -16.34 10.50
C ASP A 28 5.72 -17.46 11.44
N ASN A 29 5.44 -18.71 11.10
CA ASN A 29 5.80 -19.82 11.95
C ASN A 29 7.27 -20.23 11.82
N LEU A 30 8.02 -19.55 10.95
CA LEU A 30 9.44 -19.78 10.70
C LEU A 30 9.74 -21.19 10.20
N LEU A 31 8.73 -21.87 9.70
CA LEU A 31 8.87 -23.25 9.24
C LEU A 31 8.36 -23.40 7.81
N ASN A 32 7.10 -23.10 7.56
CA ASN A 32 6.51 -23.36 6.25
C ASN A 32 5.35 -22.43 5.88
N SER A 33 5.01 -21.47 6.73
CA SER A 33 3.90 -20.57 6.39
C SER A 33 4.00 -19.23 7.10
N ALA A 34 3.45 -18.22 6.43
CA ALA A 34 3.33 -16.89 7.00
C ALA A 34 1.98 -16.30 6.57
N THR A 35 1.32 -15.61 7.49
CA THR A 35 0.08 -14.93 7.22
C THR A 35 0.34 -13.44 7.08
N PHE A 36 -0.13 -12.87 5.98
CA PHE A 36 0.01 -11.45 5.71
C PHE A 36 -1.35 -10.77 5.86
N GLN A 37 -1.36 -9.62 6.49
CA GLN A 37 -2.49 -8.72 6.38
C GLN A 37 -2.20 -7.77 5.22
N TYR A 38 -3.11 -7.68 4.28
CA TYR A 38 -2.97 -6.73 3.19
C TYR A 38 -4.09 -5.72 3.23
N GLN A 39 -3.78 -4.52 2.78
CA GLN A 39 -4.75 -3.44 2.69
C GLN A 39 -4.68 -2.86 1.29
N LEU A 40 -5.86 -2.58 0.75
CA LEU A 40 -5.97 -1.75 -0.44
C LEU A 40 -6.34 -0.35 0.02
N LEU A 41 -5.63 0.64 -0.48
CA LEU A 41 -5.77 2.00 0.00
C LEU A 41 -6.12 2.94 -1.13
N GLN A 42 -6.91 3.94 -0.78
CA GLN A 42 -7.23 5.06 -1.64
C GLN A 42 -6.35 6.23 -1.24
N GLU A 43 -5.81 6.91 -2.22
CA GLU A 43 -5.07 8.14 -1.97
C GLU A 43 -6.05 9.31 -1.96
N VAL A 44 -6.01 10.10 -0.90
CA VAL A 44 -6.92 11.23 -0.72
C VAL A 44 -6.09 12.49 -0.63
N VAL A 45 -6.41 13.47 -1.44
CA VAL A 45 -5.76 14.76 -1.40
C VAL A 45 -6.64 15.71 -0.59
N ASN A 46 -6.06 16.30 0.45
CA ASN A 46 -6.79 17.20 1.32
C ASN A 46 -6.42 18.65 0.95
N PRO A 47 -7.32 19.38 0.28
CA PRO A 47 -7.00 20.75 -0.11
C PRO A 47 -6.86 21.70 1.08
N ILE A 48 -7.47 21.37 2.20
CA ILE A 48 -7.36 22.23 3.38
C ILE A 48 -5.97 22.15 3.97
N SER A 49 -5.32 21.01 3.83
CA SER A 49 -3.95 20.81 4.35
C SER A 49 -2.89 21.24 3.33
N GLY A 50 -3.25 22.02 2.33
CA GLY A 50 -2.29 22.47 1.34
C GLY A 50 -2.01 21.45 0.26
N GLY A 51 -2.91 20.53 0.03
CA GLY A 51 -2.76 19.53 -1.01
C GLY A 51 -1.96 18.28 -0.59
N TYR A 52 -1.74 18.09 0.69
CA TYR A 52 -1.07 16.88 1.16
C TYR A 52 -1.95 15.67 0.89
N ALA A 53 -1.35 14.66 0.31
CA ALA A 53 -2.06 13.41 0.10
C ALA A 53 -1.93 12.54 1.35
N SER A 54 -3.01 11.84 1.65
CA SER A 54 -3.01 10.83 2.70
C SER A 54 -3.59 9.55 2.12
N THR A 55 -3.39 8.44 2.81
CA THR A 55 -3.93 7.16 2.37
C THR A 55 -5.02 6.72 3.33
N MET A 56 -6.04 6.07 2.78
CA MET A 56 -7.15 5.55 3.57
C MET A 56 -7.39 4.11 3.18
N PRO A 57 -7.36 3.17 4.14
CA PRO A 57 -7.66 1.78 3.83
C PRO A 57 -9.12 1.64 3.42
N VAL A 58 -9.37 0.98 2.30
CA VAL A 58 -10.72 0.71 1.81
C VAL A 58 -11.01 -0.77 1.76
N ALA A 59 -10.01 -1.62 1.94
CA ALA A 59 -10.19 -3.07 2.07
C ALA A 59 -9.03 -3.62 2.89
N THR A 60 -9.33 -4.53 3.79
CA THR A 60 -8.33 -5.20 4.63
C THR A 60 -8.69 -6.67 4.69
N ASN A 61 -7.72 -7.53 4.47
CA ASN A 61 -7.95 -8.96 4.54
C ASN A 61 -6.61 -9.66 4.78
N TYR A 62 -6.63 -10.99 4.77
CA TYR A 62 -5.47 -11.80 5.09
C TYR A 62 -5.25 -12.85 4.03
N LEU A 63 -3.98 -13.15 3.76
CA LEU A 63 -3.59 -14.28 2.92
C LEU A 63 -2.45 -15.02 3.59
N THR A 64 -2.46 -16.34 3.47
CA THR A 64 -1.41 -17.17 4.03
C THR A 64 -0.53 -17.71 2.91
N MET A 65 0.77 -17.46 3.03
CA MET A 65 1.77 -17.95 2.08
C MET A 65 2.31 -19.26 2.61
N THR A 66 2.29 -20.30 1.78
CA THR A 66 2.75 -21.64 2.16
C THR A 66 3.56 -22.25 1.02
N GLY A 67 4.24 -23.37 1.34
CA GLY A 67 4.91 -24.18 0.33
C GLY A 67 6.04 -23.46 -0.37
N GLU A 68 6.08 -23.59 -1.69
CA GLU A 68 7.17 -23.06 -2.49
C GLU A 68 7.25 -21.54 -2.40
N ALA A 69 6.12 -20.87 -2.33
CA ALA A 69 6.10 -19.41 -2.20
C ALA A 69 6.78 -18.99 -0.89
N TYR A 70 6.50 -19.68 0.20
CA TYR A 70 7.15 -19.40 1.47
C TYR A 70 8.64 -19.66 1.38
N ASP A 71 9.03 -20.77 0.77
CA ASP A 71 10.45 -21.13 0.64
C ASP A 71 11.23 -20.11 -0.18
N ASN A 72 10.58 -19.49 -1.16
CA ASN A 72 11.21 -18.53 -2.04
C ASN A 72 11.16 -17.10 -1.51
N TRP A 73 10.45 -16.88 -0.42
CA TRP A 73 10.28 -15.53 0.13
C TRP A 73 11.59 -15.07 0.77
N GLY A 74 12.27 -14.16 0.10
CA GLY A 74 13.54 -13.63 0.58
C GLY A 74 13.52 -12.14 0.87
N ASP A 75 12.52 -11.41 0.36
CA ASP A 75 12.44 -9.96 0.58
C ASP A 75 11.01 -9.47 0.44
N ASN A 76 10.82 -8.19 0.74
CA ASN A 76 9.50 -7.60 0.71
C ASN A 76 8.92 -7.52 -0.71
N ASP A 77 9.77 -7.31 -1.71
CA ASP A 77 9.29 -7.23 -3.08
C ASP A 77 8.69 -8.54 -3.54
N TYR A 78 9.27 -9.64 -3.13
CA TYR A 78 8.71 -10.97 -3.43
C TYR A 78 7.33 -11.13 -2.79
N ALA A 79 7.19 -10.71 -1.52
CA ALA A 79 5.90 -10.82 -0.82
C ALA A 79 4.83 -9.99 -1.52
N TYR A 80 5.15 -8.76 -1.91
CA TYR A 80 4.19 -7.92 -2.63
C TYR A 80 3.83 -8.50 -3.99
N ALA A 81 4.81 -9.03 -4.73
CA ALA A 81 4.53 -9.64 -6.02
C ALA A 81 3.64 -10.86 -5.88
N TRP A 82 3.88 -11.67 -4.86
CA TRP A 82 3.04 -12.84 -4.58
C TRP A 82 1.61 -12.42 -4.24
N LEU A 83 1.45 -11.42 -3.37
CA LEU A 83 0.12 -10.92 -3.00
C LEU A 83 -0.62 -10.38 -4.22
N ALA A 84 0.07 -9.60 -5.05
CA ALA A 84 -0.53 -9.05 -6.25
C ALA A 84 -1.02 -10.16 -7.18
N GLU A 85 -0.24 -11.23 -7.32
CA GLU A 85 -0.62 -12.36 -8.16
C GLU A 85 -1.88 -13.04 -7.62
N GLN A 86 -1.93 -13.26 -6.30
CA GLN A 86 -3.09 -13.90 -5.68
C GLN A 86 -4.36 -13.05 -5.81
N LEU A 87 -4.20 -11.74 -5.83
CA LEU A 87 -5.31 -10.80 -5.86
C LEU A 87 -5.62 -10.28 -7.27
N ASN A 88 -4.86 -10.72 -8.27
CA ASN A 88 -4.99 -10.24 -9.66
C ASN A 88 -4.77 -8.73 -9.75
N LEU A 89 -3.78 -8.24 -9.03
CA LEU A 89 -3.40 -6.83 -9.06
C LEU A 89 -2.14 -6.65 -9.90
N VAL A 90 -1.96 -5.47 -10.46
CA VAL A 90 -0.77 -5.14 -11.23
C VAL A 90 -0.01 -4.06 -10.48
N ILE A 91 1.20 -4.40 -10.03
CA ILE A 91 2.06 -3.44 -9.33
C ILE A 91 2.71 -2.54 -10.38
N THR A 92 2.61 -1.23 -10.17
CA THR A 92 3.17 -0.25 -11.09
C THR A 92 4.44 0.41 -10.56
N GLY A 93 4.72 0.28 -9.26
CA GLY A 93 5.93 0.84 -8.68
C GLY A 93 5.87 0.85 -7.17
N ASN A 94 6.75 1.60 -6.57
CA ASN A 94 6.75 1.81 -5.13
C ASN A 94 5.96 3.07 -4.81
N TYR A 95 5.18 3.01 -3.72
CA TYR A 95 4.48 4.20 -3.27
C TYR A 95 5.46 5.11 -2.54
N VAL A 96 5.54 6.35 -2.97
CA VAL A 96 6.35 7.37 -2.31
C VAL A 96 5.37 8.39 -1.75
N PRO A 97 5.26 8.50 -0.42
CA PRO A 97 4.37 9.50 0.16
C PRO A 97 4.83 10.89 -0.28
N PRO A 98 3.90 11.76 -0.64
CA PRO A 98 4.28 13.12 -0.98
C PRO A 98 4.90 13.76 0.26
N THR A 99 6.10 14.27 0.09
CA THR A 99 6.75 14.99 1.16
C THR A 99 6.10 16.35 1.25
N PRO A 100 5.61 16.74 2.42
CA PRO A 100 5.11 18.09 2.55
C PRO A 100 6.25 19.05 2.21
N VAL A 101 6.01 19.89 1.24
CA VAL A 101 6.98 20.92 0.93
C VAL A 101 7.03 21.81 2.14
N PRO A 102 8.17 21.90 2.81
CA PRO A 102 8.26 22.81 3.93
C PRO A 102 7.92 24.19 3.41
N PRO A 103 7.20 24.95 4.18
CA PRO A 103 6.89 26.30 3.76
C PRO A 103 8.19 26.92 3.41
N THR A 104 8.27 27.36 2.22
CA THR A 104 9.47 28.02 1.75
C THR A 104 9.79 29.06 2.74
N PRO A 105 10.94 29.00 3.31
CA PRO A 105 11.30 30.05 4.20
C PRO A 105 11.19 31.27 3.36
N THR A 106 10.33 32.03 3.75
CA THR A 106 10.15 33.24 3.11
C THR A 106 11.46 33.85 3.06
N PRO A 107 11.81 34.02 1.98
CA PRO A 107 13.03 34.68 1.94
C PRO A 107 12.88 35.99 2.49
N GLU A 108 12.49 35.75 3.05
CA GLU A 108 12.52 36.37 3.47
C GLU A 108 12.87 36.61 4.04
N ALA A 109 12.74 36.31 4.16
CA ALA A 109 13.16 36.38 4.81
C ALA A 109 14.19 36.69 4.49
N GLU A 110 14.43 36.81 4.02
CA GLU A 110 15.25 37.10 3.81
C GLU A 110 15.22 38.07 3.59
N ALA A 111 14.94 38.41 3.79
CA ALA A 111 15.08 39.20 3.65
C ALA A 111 15.36 39.96 3.88
#